data_8ca05a0943983a7f938d86901a140e97
#
_entry.id   8ca05a0943983a7f938d86901a140e97
#
_cell.length_a   1.000
_cell.length_b   1.000
_cell.length_c   1.000
_cell.angle_alpha   90.00
_cell.angle_beta   90.00
_cell.angle_gamma   90.00
#
_symmetry.space_group_name_H-M   'P 1'
#
loop_
_entity.id
_entity.type
_entity.pdbx_description
1 polymer ?
#
loop_
_entity_poly.entity_id
_entity_poly.type
_entity_poly.pdbx_seq_one_letter_code
_entity_poly.pdbx_strand_id
1 'polypeptide(L)'
;MSELTGDKLQETIAYHQAIGCRNLIVPYESFATKGEIDAFIQRVQQVEPQLNAAGITLHYHNHDHEFKPNQDGLIPEEELLARTNLLLEVDTYWVYAAGKDPVAFLQEHKDRIRVIHLKDGKGGDACASLGQGIAPVAQVRQAAIQLGLEMVVESEGLEPTGLEEVRRCMDFLRSEDQKDGN
;
A
#
# COMPACT_ATOMS: atom_id res chain seq x y z
N MET A 1 0.33 -0.98 14.66
CA MET A 1 0.95 0.19 15.38
C MET A 1 1.39 -0.08 16.83
N SER A 2 0.97 -1.16 17.49
CA SER A 2 1.39 -1.47 18.88
C SER A 2 2.91 -1.62 19.06
N GLU A 3 3.64 -1.91 17.99
CA GLU A 3 5.10 -2.07 17.98
C GLU A 3 5.87 -0.75 17.82
N LEU A 4 5.18 0.36 17.57
CA LEU A 4 5.78 1.68 17.37
C LEU A 4 5.63 2.57 18.60
N THR A 5 5.91 2.03 19.79
CA THR A 5 5.83 2.78 21.05
C THR A 5 7.02 2.47 21.96
N GLY A 6 7.48 3.47 22.73
CA GLY A 6 8.53 3.28 23.73
C GLY A 6 9.81 2.67 23.17
N ASP A 7 10.34 1.67 23.87
CA ASP A 7 11.60 0.99 23.51
C ASP A 7 11.51 0.27 22.16
N LYS A 8 10.36 -0.28 21.81
CA LYS A 8 10.14 -0.95 20.52
C LYS A 8 10.29 -0.01 19.32
N LEU A 9 9.90 1.25 19.45
CA LEU A 9 10.13 2.24 18.40
C LEU A 9 11.63 2.43 18.14
N GLN A 10 12.44 2.50 19.22
CA GLN A 10 13.89 2.67 19.09
C GLN A 10 14.55 1.42 18.49
N GLU A 11 14.10 0.23 18.87
CA GLU A 11 14.55 -1.03 18.26
C GLU A 11 14.19 -1.08 16.77
N THR A 12 12.98 -0.67 16.39
CA THR A 12 12.54 -0.60 14.99
C THR A 12 13.37 0.38 14.19
N ILE A 13 13.66 1.57 14.74
CA ILE A 13 14.54 2.57 14.13
C ILE A 13 15.95 1.98 13.89
N ALA A 14 16.53 1.38 14.92
CA ALA A 14 17.86 0.79 14.84
C ALA A 14 17.93 -0.34 13.80
N TYR A 15 16.89 -1.18 13.73
CA TYR A 15 16.77 -2.25 12.74
C TYR A 15 16.74 -1.69 11.31
N HIS A 16 15.88 -0.70 11.04
CA HIS A 16 15.77 -0.08 9.72
C HIS A 16 17.06 0.60 9.29
N GLN A 17 17.74 1.28 10.20
CA GLN A 17 19.05 1.87 9.94
C GLN A 17 20.11 0.81 9.62
N ALA A 18 20.11 -0.32 10.34
CA ALA A 18 21.06 -1.39 10.13
C ALA A 18 20.92 -2.06 8.76
N ILE A 19 19.68 -2.23 8.26
CA ILE A 19 19.42 -2.80 6.93
C ILE A 19 19.38 -1.76 5.81
N GLY A 20 19.53 -0.47 6.13
CA GLY A 20 19.46 0.62 5.15
C GLY A 20 18.07 0.89 4.57
N CYS A 21 17.01 0.39 5.19
CA CYS A 21 15.63 0.61 4.77
C CYS A 21 15.09 1.93 5.34
N ARG A 22 14.56 2.79 4.49
CA ARG A 22 14.05 4.11 4.88
C ARG A 22 12.52 4.21 4.90
N ASN A 23 11.82 3.16 4.50
CA ASN A 23 10.37 3.11 4.48
C ASN A 23 9.89 2.16 5.57
N LEU A 24 9.05 2.65 6.47
CA LEU A 24 8.36 1.85 7.47
C LEU A 24 6.87 1.87 7.14
N ILE A 25 6.30 0.71 6.90
CA ILE A 25 4.90 0.58 6.48
C ILE A 25 4.06 0.01 7.64
N VAL A 26 2.94 0.62 7.93
CA VAL A 26 1.88 0.03 8.76
C VAL A 26 0.99 -0.79 7.83
N PRO A 27 0.99 -2.13 7.95
CA PRO A 27 0.35 -2.98 6.95
C PRO A 27 -1.16 -3.12 7.14
N TYR A 28 -1.68 -2.77 8.31
CA TYR A 28 -3.10 -2.93 8.63
C TYR A 28 -3.47 -2.17 9.92
N GLU A 29 -4.68 -1.61 9.94
CA GLU A 29 -5.36 -1.14 11.15
C GLU A 29 -6.89 -1.32 10.97
N SER A 30 -7.65 -1.50 12.04
CA SER A 30 -9.08 -1.85 11.94
C SER A 30 -9.95 -0.70 11.41
N PHE A 31 -9.83 0.51 11.96
CA PHE A 31 -10.65 1.69 11.64
C PHE A 31 -12.17 1.48 11.71
N ALA A 32 -12.62 0.51 12.48
CA ALA A 32 -14.05 0.19 12.60
C ALA A 32 -14.88 1.35 13.17
N THR A 33 -14.25 2.23 13.96
CA THR A 33 -14.90 3.37 14.60
C THR A 33 -14.07 4.64 14.45
N LYS A 34 -14.73 5.80 14.63
CA LYS A 34 -14.05 7.10 14.74
C LYS A 34 -12.96 7.09 15.83
N GLY A 35 -13.25 6.44 16.96
CA GLY A 35 -12.29 6.36 18.06
C GLY A 35 -11.00 5.62 17.68
N GLU A 36 -11.09 4.59 16.86
CA GLU A 36 -9.92 3.88 16.34
C GLU A 36 -9.12 4.74 15.34
N ILE A 37 -9.81 5.46 14.46
CA ILE A 37 -9.16 6.43 13.55
C ILE A 37 -8.43 7.50 14.34
N ASP A 38 -9.09 8.12 15.32
CA ASP A 38 -8.50 9.18 16.16
C ASP A 38 -7.27 8.66 16.93
N ALA A 39 -7.36 7.46 17.49
CA ALA A 39 -6.25 6.83 18.21
C ALA A 39 -5.06 6.53 17.28
N PHE A 40 -5.32 6.08 16.06
CA PHE A 40 -4.28 5.85 15.07
C PHE A 40 -3.58 7.15 14.66
N ILE A 41 -4.35 8.19 14.32
CA ILE A 41 -3.82 9.50 13.94
C ILE A 41 -2.96 10.10 15.07
N GLN A 42 -3.42 9.98 16.32
CA GLN A 42 -2.64 10.43 17.47
C GLN A 42 -1.29 9.69 17.57
N ARG A 43 -1.27 8.37 17.36
CA ARG A 43 -0.03 7.59 17.34
C ARG A 43 0.90 8.01 16.20
N VAL A 44 0.37 8.22 15.00
CA VAL A 44 1.15 8.73 13.86
C VAL A 44 1.84 10.04 14.22
N GLN A 45 1.10 11.00 14.76
CA GLN A 45 1.63 12.31 15.15
C GLN A 45 2.72 12.24 16.22
N GLN A 46 2.70 11.22 17.08
CA GLN A 46 3.72 10.99 18.10
C GLN A 46 4.98 10.31 17.56
N VAL A 47 4.82 9.41 16.60
CA VAL A 47 5.89 8.53 16.09
C VAL A 47 6.62 9.14 14.90
N GLU A 48 5.89 9.76 13.98
CA GLU A 48 6.42 10.29 12.72
C GLU A 48 7.60 11.27 12.91
N PRO A 49 7.59 12.22 13.86
CA PRO A 49 8.75 13.10 14.07
C PRO A 49 10.03 12.36 14.47
N GLN A 50 9.91 11.27 15.23
CA GLN A 50 11.05 10.45 15.67
C GLN A 50 11.62 9.62 14.52
N LEU A 51 10.74 9.05 13.68
CA LEU A 51 11.13 8.33 12.47
C LEU A 51 11.83 9.28 11.48
N ASN A 52 11.24 10.45 11.23
CA ASN A 52 11.79 11.45 10.33
C ASN A 52 13.17 11.94 10.78
N ALA A 53 13.37 12.13 12.09
CA ALA A 53 14.68 12.48 12.66
C ALA A 53 15.73 11.37 12.44
N ALA A 54 15.29 10.12 12.32
CA ALA A 54 16.14 8.96 12.00
C ALA A 54 16.31 8.70 10.49
N GLY A 55 15.71 9.54 9.63
CA GLY A 55 15.73 9.40 8.17
C GLY A 55 14.81 8.29 7.64
N ILE A 56 13.78 7.93 8.41
CA ILE A 56 12.79 6.92 8.07
C ILE A 56 11.44 7.61 7.84
N THR A 57 10.75 7.28 6.75
CA THR A 57 9.39 7.75 6.47
C THR A 57 8.36 6.70 6.86
N LEU A 58 7.24 7.15 7.40
CA LEU A 58 6.12 6.30 7.78
C LEU A 58 5.08 6.26 6.65
N HIS A 59 4.67 5.06 6.30
CA HIS A 59 3.66 4.81 5.28
C HIS A 59 2.51 3.99 5.86
N TYR A 60 1.37 4.05 5.21
CA TYR A 60 0.23 3.17 5.47
C TYR A 60 -0.09 2.36 4.22
N HIS A 61 -0.35 1.07 4.39
CA HIS A 61 -0.80 0.15 3.35
C HIS A 61 -2.31 -0.06 3.49
N ASN A 62 -3.05 0.16 2.40
CA ASN A 62 -4.49 0.04 2.38
C ASN A 62 -4.98 -1.35 1.97
N HIS A 63 -6.17 -1.68 2.48
CA HIS A 63 -7.06 -2.70 1.94
C HIS A 63 -8.33 -2.02 1.39
N ASP A 64 -9.40 -2.78 1.19
CA ASP A 64 -10.65 -2.26 0.65
C ASP A 64 -11.52 -1.55 1.71
N HIS A 65 -11.36 -1.91 2.99
CA HIS A 65 -12.18 -1.37 4.06
C HIS A 65 -11.90 0.10 4.38
N GLU A 66 -10.70 0.60 4.11
CA GLU A 66 -10.38 2.02 4.29
C GLU A 66 -11.17 2.93 3.36
N PHE A 67 -11.61 2.41 2.21
CA PHE A 67 -12.40 3.16 1.22
C PHE A 67 -13.91 3.06 1.43
N LYS A 68 -14.36 2.39 2.49
CA LYS A 68 -15.78 2.15 2.81
C LYS A 68 -16.16 2.87 4.10
N PRO A 69 -17.43 3.34 4.21
CA PRO A 69 -17.89 3.90 5.47
C PRO A 69 -17.77 2.89 6.62
N ASN A 70 -17.15 3.31 7.72
CA ASN A 70 -17.09 2.53 8.95
C ASN A 70 -18.42 2.61 9.75
N GLN A 71 -18.43 2.10 11.00
CA GLN A 71 -19.63 2.09 11.84
C GLN A 71 -20.18 3.49 12.17
N ASP A 72 -19.32 4.51 12.12
CA ASP A 72 -19.69 5.92 12.36
C ASP A 72 -19.94 6.70 11.05
N GLY A 73 -19.93 6.02 9.90
CA GLY A 73 -20.17 6.60 8.58
C GLY A 73 -18.96 7.35 7.99
N LEU A 74 -17.78 7.26 8.62
CA LEU A 74 -16.55 7.87 8.14
C LEU A 74 -15.82 6.94 7.17
N ILE A 75 -15.17 7.52 6.16
CA ILE A 75 -14.27 6.79 5.24
C ILE A 75 -12.85 6.95 5.79
N PRO A 76 -12.22 5.88 6.31
CA PRO A 76 -10.91 5.96 6.96
C PRO A 76 -9.83 6.59 6.08
N GLU A 77 -9.76 6.24 4.80
CA GLU A 77 -8.77 6.80 3.86
C GLU A 77 -8.88 8.33 3.75
N GLU A 78 -10.10 8.87 3.66
CA GLU A 78 -10.33 10.32 3.60
C GLU A 78 -9.88 11.00 4.90
N GLU A 79 -10.15 10.38 6.05
CA GLU A 79 -9.72 10.88 7.36
C GLU A 79 -8.19 10.89 7.50
N LEU A 80 -7.51 9.83 7.05
CA LEU A 80 -6.05 9.76 7.07
C LEU A 80 -5.43 10.82 6.15
N LEU A 81 -5.94 10.96 4.93
CA LEU A 81 -5.46 11.95 3.97
C LEU A 81 -5.66 13.39 4.47
N ALA A 82 -6.80 13.68 5.09
CA ALA A 82 -7.14 15.02 5.56
C ALA A 82 -6.40 15.44 6.85
N ARG A 83 -6.07 14.48 7.71
CA ARG A 83 -5.64 14.76 9.10
C ARG A 83 -4.18 14.38 9.40
N THR A 84 -3.45 13.79 8.44
CA THR A 84 -2.04 13.41 8.58
C THR A 84 -1.23 13.80 7.35
N ASN A 85 0.10 13.75 7.47
CA ASN A 85 1.03 13.81 6.34
C ASN A 85 1.59 12.42 5.98
N LEU A 86 0.98 11.39 6.50
CA LEU A 86 1.37 9.99 6.30
C LEU A 86 1.49 9.67 4.81
N LEU A 87 2.58 9.06 4.40
CA LEU A 87 2.73 8.58 3.03
C LEU A 87 1.93 7.29 2.84
N LEU A 88 1.69 6.92 1.60
CA LEU A 88 0.93 5.73 1.26
C LEU A 88 1.84 4.72 0.52
N GLU A 89 1.70 3.46 0.89
CA GLU A 89 2.00 2.32 0.05
C GLU A 89 0.66 1.81 -0.49
N VAL A 90 0.33 2.17 -1.73
CA VAL A 90 -1.02 1.90 -2.26
C VAL A 90 -1.09 0.49 -2.83
N ASP A 91 -1.92 -0.37 -2.23
CA ASP A 91 -2.34 -1.61 -2.90
C ASP A 91 -3.46 -1.29 -3.90
N THR A 92 -3.11 -1.38 -5.16
CA THR A 92 -3.97 -0.95 -6.27
C THR A 92 -5.11 -1.92 -6.55
N TYR A 93 -4.96 -3.20 -6.19
CA TYR A 93 -6.07 -4.16 -6.25
C TYR A 93 -7.15 -3.82 -5.23
N TRP A 94 -6.77 -3.50 -3.99
CA TRP A 94 -7.76 -3.17 -2.97
C TRP A 94 -8.49 -1.85 -3.24
N VAL A 95 -7.83 -0.86 -3.85
CA VAL A 95 -8.50 0.34 -4.38
C VAL A 95 -9.57 -0.06 -5.39
N TYR A 96 -9.23 -0.94 -6.36
CA TYR A 96 -10.15 -1.45 -7.36
C TYR A 96 -11.28 -2.29 -6.73
N ALA A 97 -10.98 -3.18 -5.80
CA ALA A 97 -11.95 -4.01 -5.10
C ALA A 97 -12.95 -3.19 -4.26
N ALA A 98 -12.53 -2.02 -3.78
CA ALA A 98 -13.41 -1.05 -3.13
C ALA A 98 -14.32 -0.27 -4.11
N GLY A 99 -14.21 -0.53 -5.42
CA GLY A 99 -15.01 0.13 -6.46
C GLY A 99 -14.48 1.50 -6.88
N LYS A 100 -13.22 1.82 -6.57
CA LYS A 100 -12.53 3.04 -7.01
C LYS A 100 -11.68 2.75 -8.25
N ASP A 101 -11.34 3.80 -9.00
CA ASP A 101 -10.38 3.71 -10.10
C ASP A 101 -8.96 3.88 -9.54
N PRO A 102 -8.11 2.81 -9.57
CA PRO A 102 -6.76 2.89 -9.00
C PRO A 102 -5.86 3.86 -9.78
N VAL A 103 -6.04 4.01 -11.10
CA VAL A 103 -5.22 4.96 -11.90
C VAL A 103 -5.56 6.39 -11.50
N ALA A 104 -6.85 6.72 -11.39
CA ALA A 104 -7.28 8.04 -10.93
C ALA A 104 -6.78 8.33 -9.51
N PHE A 105 -6.86 7.35 -8.62
CA PHE A 105 -6.36 7.47 -7.24
C PHE A 105 -4.85 7.77 -7.19
N LEU A 106 -4.04 7.05 -7.98
CA LEU A 106 -2.60 7.29 -8.05
C LEU A 106 -2.28 8.72 -8.57
N GLN A 107 -3.02 9.18 -9.57
CA GLN A 107 -2.83 10.52 -10.14
C GLN A 107 -3.21 11.64 -9.15
N GLU A 108 -4.33 11.47 -8.45
CA GLU A 108 -4.83 12.43 -7.48
C GLU A 108 -3.91 12.58 -6.27
N HIS A 109 -3.36 11.45 -5.78
CA HIS A 109 -2.58 11.41 -4.54
C HIS A 109 -1.07 11.21 -4.75
N LYS A 110 -0.55 11.44 -5.98
CA LYS A 110 0.85 11.19 -6.37
C LYS A 110 1.90 11.75 -5.40
N ASP A 111 1.63 12.89 -4.80
CA ASP A 111 2.56 13.54 -3.87
C ASP A 111 2.63 12.84 -2.50
N ARG A 112 1.67 11.98 -2.20
CA ARG A 112 1.56 11.19 -0.97
C ARG A 112 1.98 9.72 -1.17
N ILE A 113 2.22 9.28 -2.41
CA ILE A 113 2.54 7.89 -2.76
C ILE A 113 4.02 7.79 -3.12
N ARG A 114 4.70 6.75 -2.64
CA ARG A 114 6.08 6.42 -3.03
C ARG A 114 6.19 5.01 -3.59
N VAL A 115 5.45 4.10 -3.02
CA VAL A 115 5.45 2.68 -3.35
C VAL A 115 4.02 2.24 -3.64
N ILE A 116 3.84 1.35 -4.58
CA ILE A 116 2.56 0.68 -4.79
C ILE A 116 2.74 -0.83 -4.72
N HIS A 117 1.73 -1.53 -4.22
CA HIS A 117 1.58 -2.94 -4.49
C HIS A 117 0.86 -3.13 -5.82
N LEU A 118 1.57 -3.77 -6.75
CA LEU A 118 1.01 -4.24 -7.99
C LEU A 118 0.47 -5.65 -7.73
N LYS A 119 -0.85 -5.74 -7.60
CA LYS A 119 -1.58 -6.93 -7.19
C LYS A 119 -2.76 -7.17 -8.11
N ASP A 120 -3.17 -8.41 -8.26
CA ASP A 120 -4.36 -8.79 -8.99
C ASP A 120 -5.19 -9.81 -8.20
N GLY A 121 -6.46 -9.91 -8.51
CA GLY A 121 -7.39 -10.81 -7.84
C GLY A 121 -8.62 -11.09 -8.67
N LYS A 122 -9.45 -12.02 -8.21
CA LYS A 122 -10.68 -12.49 -8.88
C LYS A 122 -11.97 -11.96 -8.24
N GLY A 123 -11.84 -11.02 -7.33
CA GLY A 123 -12.91 -10.44 -6.52
C GLY A 123 -12.77 -10.81 -5.04
N GLY A 124 -13.01 -9.85 -4.14
CA GLY A 124 -12.78 -10.00 -2.70
C GLY A 124 -11.35 -10.47 -2.41
N ASP A 125 -11.19 -11.42 -1.50
CA ASP A 125 -9.89 -11.96 -1.08
C ASP A 125 -9.30 -13.01 -2.04
N ALA A 126 -9.96 -13.28 -3.17
CA ALA A 126 -9.49 -14.29 -4.12
C ALA A 126 -8.33 -13.74 -4.96
N CYS A 127 -7.11 -14.15 -4.63
CA CYS A 127 -5.89 -13.73 -5.29
C CYS A 127 -5.74 -14.27 -6.72
N ALA A 128 -4.97 -13.57 -7.54
CA ALA A 128 -4.55 -14.01 -8.88
C ALA A 128 -3.13 -13.54 -9.16
N SER A 129 -2.41 -14.27 -10.03
CA SER A 129 -1.18 -13.74 -10.60
C SER A 129 -1.50 -12.52 -11.47
N LEU A 130 -0.57 -11.59 -11.61
CA LEU A 130 -0.76 -10.38 -12.43
C LEU A 130 -1.26 -10.73 -13.84
N GLY A 131 -2.30 -10.02 -14.29
CA GLY A 131 -2.94 -10.22 -15.59
C GLY A 131 -3.86 -11.44 -15.68
N GLN A 132 -4.10 -12.16 -14.59
CA GLN A 132 -5.00 -13.32 -14.52
C GLN A 132 -6.27 -13.04 -13.68
N GLY A 133 -6.37 -11.86 -13.12
CA GLY A 133 -7.52 -11.39 -12.35
C GLY A 133 -8.38 -10.40 -13.12
N ILE A 134 -9.02 -9.51 -12.37
CA ILE A 134 -9.98 -8.53 -12.91
C ILE A 134 -9.51 -7.08 -12.76
N ALA A 135 -8.40 -6.85 -12.05
CA ALA A 135 -7.88 -5.50 -11.85
C ALA A 135 -7.19 -4.95 -13.11
N PRO A 136 -7.19 -3.64 -13.33
CA PRO A 136 -6.58 -3.02 -14.51
C PRO A 136 -5.04 -2.90 -14.37
N VAL A 137 -4.35 -4.03 -14.13
CA VAL A 137 -2.93 -4.07 -13.74
C VAL A 137 -2.03 -3.40 -14.78
N ALA A 138 -2.29 -3.60 -16.08
CA ALA A 138 -1.49 -3.00 -17.15
C ALA A 138 -1.59 -1.46 -17.12
N GLN A 139 -2.80 -0.91 -16.93
CA GLN A 139 -3.02 0.53 -16.85
C GLN A 139 -2.40 1.13 -15.58
N VAL A 140 -2.51 0.42 -14.45
CA VAL A 140 -1.87 0.80 -13.19
C VAL A 140 -0.34 0.85 -13.33
N ARG A 141 0.26 -0.20 -13.93
CA ARG A 141 1.70 -0.23 -14.22
C ARG A 141 2.14 0.97 -15.06
N GLN A 142 1.41 1.28 -16.13
CA GLN A 142 1.70 2.43 -17.00
C GLN A 142 1.63 3.75 -16.21
N ALA A 143 0.59 3.94 -15.39
CA ALA A 143 0.45 5.13 -14.55
C ALA A 143 1.61 5.23 -13.54
N ALA A 144 1.98 4.13 -12.90
CA ALA A 144 3.10 4.09 -11.95
C ALA A 144 4.43 4.49 -12.60
N ILE A 145 4.72 3.99 -13.81
CA ILE A 145 5.91 4.38 -14.59
C ILE A 145 5.91 5.89 -14.87
N GLN A 146 4.79 6.42 -15.37
CA GLN A 146 4.65 7.85 -15.69
C GLN A 146 4.81 8.75 -14.46
N LEU A 147 4.37 8.28 -13.29
CA LEU A 147 4.47 9.00 -12.01
C LEU A 147 5.80 8.77 -11.28
N GLY A 148 6.65 7.85 -11.77
CA GLY A 148 7.93 7.49 -11.14
C GLY A 148 7.76 6.79 -9.80
N LEU A 149 6.70 5.99 -9.62
CA LEU A 149 6.42 5.24 -8.39
C LEU A 149 7.16 3.90 -8.39
N GLU A 150 7.64 3.48 -7.22
CA GLU A 150 8.19 2.15 -7.03
C GLU A 150 7.06 1.12 -7.02
N MET A 151 7.27 -0.01 -7.72
CA MET A 151 6.29 -1.09 -7.82
C MET A 151 6.82 -2.35 -7.14
N VAL A 152 6.06 -2.87 -6.20
CA VAL A 152 6.31 -4.16 -5.55
C VAL A 152 5.20 -5.12 -5.97
N VAL A 153 5.57 -6.28 -6.52
CA VAL A 153 4.57 -7.33 -6.85
C VAL A 153 4.14 -8.00 -5.56
N GLU A 154 2.85 -7.95 -5.26
CA GLU A 154 2.28 -8.73 -4.19
C GLU A 154 1.49 -9.92 -4.73
N SER A 155 1.79 -11.10 -4.20
CA SER A 155 1.24 -12.37 -4.65
C SER A 155 0.96 -13.26 -3.44
N GLU A 156 -0.30 -13.57 -3.20
CA GLU A 156 -0.76 -14.32 -2.03
C GLU A 156 -1.42 -15.66 -2.37
N GLY A 157 -1.69 -15.93 -3.66
CA GLY A 157 -2.38 -17.13 -4.09
C GLY A 157 -1.57 -18.41 -3.93
N LEU A 158 -0.25 -18.33 -4.11
CA LEU A 158 0.74 -19.40 -3.93
C LEU A 158 0.43 -20.70 -4.71
N GLU A 159 -0.24 -20.60 -5.85
CA GLU A 159 -0.69 -21.75 -6.65
C GLU A 159 0.17 -21.99 -7.91
N PRO A 160 0.69 -23.19 -8.13
CA PRO A 160 0.79 -24.33 -7.20
C PRO A 160 1.86 -24.11 -6.13
N THR A 161 2.71 -23.10 -6.30
CA THR A 161 3.75 -22.65 -5.35
C THR A 161 3.98 -21.15 -5.52
N GLY A 162 4.49 -20.46 -4.48
CA GLY A 162 4.83 -19.03 -4.56
C GLY A 162 5.83 -18.72 -5.69
N LEU A 163 6.80 -19.61 -5.94
CA LEU A 163 7.78 -19.43 -7.02
C LEU A 163 7.13 -19.47 -8.41
N GLU A 164 6.20 -20.38 -8.63
CA GLU A 164 5.47 -20.47 -9.91
C GLU A 164 4.54 -19.28 -10.10
N GLU A 165 3.93 -18.79 -9.05
CA GLU A 165 3.08 -17.62 -9.11
C GLU A 165 3.90 -16.35 -9.42
N VAL A 166 5.01 -16.12 -8.72
CA VAL A 166 5.90 -14.99 -9.01
C VAL A 166 6.45 -15.09 -10.45
N ARG A 167 6.75 -16.30 -10.95
CA ARG A 167 7.16 -16.48 -12.35
C ARG A 167 6.10 -15.99 -13.33
N ARG A 168 4.82 -16.36 -13.12
CA ARG A 168 3.71 -15.87 -13.96
C ARG A 168 3.57 -14.35 -13.90
N CYS A 169 3.70 -13.75 -12.71
CA CYS A 169 3.69 -12.31 -12.56
C CYS A 169 4.82 -11.64 -13.36
N MET A 170 6.04 -12.20 -13.28
CA MET A 170 7.18 -11.68 -14.04
C MET A 170 7.02 -11.86 -15.54
N ASP A 171 6.43 -12.98 -16.01
CA ASP A 171 6.15 -13.19 -17.42
C ASP A 171 5.13 -12.20 -17.96
N PHE A 172 4.09 -11.88 -17.16
CA PHE A 172 3.16 -10.80 -17.48
C PHE A 172 3.89 -9.46 -17.62
N LEU A 173 4.70 -9.06 -16.64
CA LEU A 173 5.43 -7.78 -16.67
C LEU A 173 6.36 -7.70 -17.89
N ARG A 174 7.10 -8.75 -18.20
CA ARG A 174 7.95 -8.81 -19.41
C ARG A 174 7.14 -8.67 -20.70
N SER A 175 5.93 -9.24 -20.73
CA SER A 175 5.05 -9.08 -21.90
C SER A 175 4.57 -7.64 -22.07
N GLU A 176 4.32 -6.93 -20.97
CA GLU A 176 3.96 -5.51 -21.00
C GLU A 176 5.17 -4.64 -21.41
N ASP A 177 6.38 -4.93 -20.92
CA ASP A 177 7.61 -4.24 -21.34
C ASP A 177 7.81 -4.34 -22.86
N GLN A 178 7.60 -5.53 -23.45
CA GLN A 178 7.70 -5.70 -24.91
C GLN A 178 6.65 -4.91 -25.69
N LYS A 179 5.42 -4.77 -25.17
CA LYS A 179 4.38 -3.93 -25.81
C LYS A 179 4.72 -2.45 -25.77
N ASP A 180 5.39 -2.02 -24.71
CA ASP A 180 5.82 -0.63 -24.52
C ASP A 180 7.09 -0.28 -25.31
N GLY A 181 7.73 -1.26 -25.96
CA GLY A 181 8.95 -1.08 -26.75
C GLY A 181 10.24 -0.92 -25.93
N ASN A 182 10.22 -1.45 -24.70
CA ASN A 182 11.35 -1.50 -23.77
C ASN A 182 12.04 -2.89 -23.79
#